data_02b0afbe153322eb621de957850a448c
#
_entry.id   02b0afbe153322eb621de957850a448c
#
_cell.length_a   1.000
_cell.length_b   1.000
_cell.length_c   1.000
_cell.angle_alpha   90.00
_cell.angle_beta   90.00
_cell.angle_gamma   90.00
#
_symmetry.space_group_name_H-M   'P 1'
#
loop_
_entity.id
_entity.type
_entity.pdbx_description
1 polymer ?
#
loop_
_entity_poly.entity_id
_entity_poly.type
_entity_poly.pdbx_seq_one_letter_code
_entity_poly.pdbx_strand_id
1 'polypeptide(L)'
;DRMDNMGHDVFAEKGLMNHQKLGGKKQIPKAEVCYQLARYLRALHIETIEDFQNFESQEILEIVIRAVSGLGDAGVNYLFMLAGDPNRCKPDVHIHHCIRDACGHDISNEDCQTLFTDAVTILHTQHPNLTVRGLDGIIWRAYQIRA
;
A
#
# COMPACT_ATOMS: atom_id res chain seq x y z
N ASP A 1 12.68 20.26 6.65
CA ASP A 1 11.47 21.04 6.88
C ASP A 1 10.86 20.82 8.27
N ARG A 2 9.51 20.70 8.42
CA ARG A 2 8.89 20.61 9.76
C ARG A 2 9.34 19.38 10.57
N MET A 3 9.47 18.23 9.92
CA MET A 3 9.92 16.99 10.57
C MET A 3 11.40 17.05 10.97
N ASP A 4 12.26 17.60 10.13
CA ASP A 4 13.70 17.74 10.43
C ASP A 4 13.95 18.58 11.69
N ASN A 5 13.07 19.57 11.94
CA ASN A 5 13.19 20.49 13.07
C ASN A 5 12.54 19.98 14.37
N MET A 6 11.58 19.05 14.30
CA MET A 6 10.77 18.63 15.45
C MET A 6 11.15 17.25 16.00
N GLY A 7 11.81 16.40 15.21
CA GLY A 7 12.00 14.99 15.51
C GLY A 7 10.73 14.13 15.30
N HIS A 8 10.92 12.82 15.15
CA HIS A 8 9.83 11.90 14.76
C HIS A 8 8.72 11.81 15.80
N ASP A 9 9.06 11.77 17.09
CA ASP A 9 8.07 11.62 18.17
C ASP A 9 7.18 12.86 18.30
N VAL A 10 7.78 14.05 18.27
CA VAL A 10 7.04 15.32 18.31
C VAL A 10 6.20 15.51 17.07
N PHE A 11 6.68 15.07 15.90
CA PHE A 11 5.89 15.10 14.67
C PHE A 11 4.73 14.10 14.69
N ALA A 12 4.92 12.90 15.25
CA ALA A 12 3.86 11.93 15.46
C ALA A 12 2.75 12.50 16.35
N GLU A 13 3.15 13.16 17.45
CA GLU A 13 2.22 13.70 18.45
C GLU A 13 1.52 14.99 17.95
N LYS A 14 2.27 15.97 17.48
CA LYS A 14 1.76 17.32 17.18
C LYS A 14 1.44 17.56 15.70
N GLY A 15 2.08 16.80 14.80
CA GLY A 15 1.91 16.95 13.34
C GLY A 15 0.89 15.98 12.77
N LEU A 16 1.08 14.69 13.04
CA LEU A 16 0.22 13.64 12.52
C LEU A 16 -0.93 13.25 13.47
N MET A 17 -0.79 13.52 14.78
CA MET A 17 -1.66 13.01 15.85
C MET A 17 -1.91 11.49 15.71
N ASN A 18 -0.85 10.74 15.38
CA ASN A 18 -0.91 9.32 15.05
C ASN A 18 0.27 8.58 15.65
N HIS A 19 -0.02 7.71 16.61
CA HIS A 19 0.97 6.87 17.30
C HIS A 19 1.02 5.43 16.77
N GLN A 20 0.35 5.17 15.64
CA GLN A 20 0.34 3.85 15.03
C GLN A 20 1.76 3.39 14.67
N LYS A 21 2.03 2.11 14.93
CA LYS A 21 3.27 1.45 14.55
C LYS A 21 3.05 0.51 13.38
N LEU A 22 4.06 0.40 12.53
CA LEU A 22 4.07 -0.42 11.32
C LEU A 22 5.20 -1.46 11.40
N GLY A 23 5.26 -2.34 10.39
CA GLY A 23 6.34 -3.32 10.26
C GLY A 23 6.22 -4.53 11.20
N GLY A 24 5.00 -4.89 11.63
CA GLY A 24 4.75 -6.08 12.43
C GLY A 24 5.61 -6.13 13.70
N LYS A 25 6.51 -7.11 13.81
CA LYS A 25 7.40 -7.26 14.98
C LYS A 25 8.37 -6.08 15.20
N LYS A 26 8.70 -5.31 14.15
CA LYS A 26 9.63 -4.17 14.28
C LYS A 26 9.04 -2.98 15.02
N GLN A 27 7.71 -2.83 15.02
CA GLN A 27 6.99 -1.78 15.75
C GLN A 27 7.52 -0.36 15.48
N ILE A 28 7.78 -0.03 14.20
CA ILE A 28 8.33 1.27 13.78
C ILE A 28 7.20 2.32 13.78
N PRO A 29 7.38 3.49 14.41
CA PRO A 29 6.40 4.57 14.37
C PRO A 29 6.02 4.95 12.93
N LYS A 30 4.73 5.08 12.64
CA LYS A 30 4.25 5.46 11.30
C LYS A 30 4.84 6.78 10.84
N ALA A 31 5.05 7.73 11.76
CA ALA A 31 5.70 9.01 11.47
C ALA A 31 7.13 8.82 10.92
N GLU A 32 7.89 7.89 11.50
CA GLU A 32 9.24 7.56 11.03
C GLU A 32 9.21 6.93 9.63
N VAL A 33 8.30 5.99 9.40
CA VAL A 33 8.12 5.38 8.07
C VAL A 33 7.77 6.44 7.02
N CYS A 34 6.84 7.35 7.33
CA CYS A 34 6.48 8.45 6.44
C CYS A 34 7.68 9.39 6.17
N TYR A 35 8.48 9.67 7.19
CA TYR A 35 9.66 10.51 7.04
C TYR A 35 10.73 9.86 6.16
N GLN A 36 11.02 8.58 6.39
CA GLN A 36 11.97 7.83 5.56
C GLN A 36 11.49 7.78 4.11
N LEU A 37 10.22 7.46 3.88
CA LEU A 37 9.62 7.43 2.55
C LEU A 37 9.77 8.79 1.85
N ALA A 38 9.40 9.88 2.52
CA ALA A 38 9.51 11.22 1.96
C ALA A 38 10.96 11.58 1.58
N ARG A 39 11.94 11.16 2.40
CA ARG A 39 13.37 11.37 2.08
C ARG A 39 13.80 10.59 0.83
N TYR A 40 13.37 9.33 0.69
CA TYR A 40 13.70 8.52 -0.48
C TYR A 40 13.07 9.09 -1.76
N LEU A 41 11.79 9.45 -1.71
CA LEU A 41 11.10 10.06 -2.85
C LEU A 41 11.76 11.40 -3.25
N ARG A 42 12.10 12.23 -2.28
CA ARG A 42 12.79 13.51 -2.53
C ARG A 42 14.18 13.32 -3.14
N ALA A 43 14.93 12.29 -2.73
CA ALA A 43 16.22 11.95 -3.32
C ALA A 43 16.10 11.53 -4.80
N LEU A 44 14.93 11.08 -5.22
CA LEU A 44 14.58 10.77 -6.61
C LEU A 44 13.91 11.96 -7.33
N HIS A 45 13.88 13.16 -6.72
CA HIS A 45 13.17 14.33 -7.21
C HIS A 45 11.66 14.12 -7.43
N ILE A 46 11.04 13.24 -6.63
CA ILE A 46 9.60 12.98 -6.64
C ILE A 46 8.97 13.81 -5.52
N GLU A 47 8.27 14.89 -5.88
CA GLU A 47 7.61 15.80 -4.94
C GLU A 47 6.09 15.85 -5.12
N THR A 48 5.58 15.39 -6.27
CA THR A 48 4.16 15.36 -6.61
C THR A 48 3.71 13.95 -7.00
N ILE A 49 2.38 13.76 -7.10
CA ILE A 49 1.79 12.52 -7.62
C ILE A 49 2.15 12.35 -9.09
N GLU A 50 2.20 13.44 -9.86
CA GLU A 50 2.61 13.43 -11.26
C GLU A 50 4.05 12.94 -11.42
N ASP A 51 4.99 13.41 -10.58
CA ASP A 51 6.38 12.94 -10.59
C ASP A 51 6.45 11.44 -10.31
N PHE A 52 5.65 10.96 -9.33
CA PHE A 52 5.58 9.56 -8.98
C PHE A 52 5.06 8.70 -10.14
N GLN A 53 3.97 9.14 -10.79
CA GLN A 53 3.35 8.43 -11.91
C GLN A 53 4.26 8.40 -13.15
N ASN A 54 4.97 9.50 -13.41
CA ASN A 54 5.82 9.67 -14.58
C ASN A 54 7.28 9.28 -14.33
N PHE A 55 7.60 8.71 -13.16
CA PHE A 55 8.97 8.29 -12.89
C PHE A 55 9.42 7.25 -13.92
N GLU A 56 10.64 7.44 -14.46
CA GLU A 56 11.15 6.73 -15.64
C GLU A 56 11.10 5.20 -15.51
N SER A 57 11.31 4.68 -14.30
CA SER A 57 11.23 3.24 -14.02
C SER A 57 10.40 2.96 -12.76
N GLN A 58 9.17 2.52 -12.94
CA GLN A 58 8.30 2.09 -11.85
C GLN A 58 8.88 0.91 -11.06
N GLU A 59 9.69 0.06 -11.70
CA GLU A 59 10.38 -1.05 -11.04
C GLU A 59 11.46 -0.55 -10.07
N ILE A 60 12.30 0.40 -10.50
CA ILE A 60 13.30 1.02 -9.62
C ILE A 60 12.62 1.76 -8.48
N LEU A 61 11.55 2.49 -8.76
CA LEU A 61 10.76 3.20 -7.74
C LEU A 61 10.24 2.22 -6.69
N GLU A 62 9.70 1.08 -7.10
CA GLU A 62 9.22 0.05 -6.18
C GLU A 62 10.35 -0.52 -5.32
N ILE A 63 11.52 -0.81 -5.90
CA ILE A 63 12.70 -1.29 -5.15
C ILE A 63 13.09 -0.28 -4.07
N VAL A 64 13.14 1.01 -4.40
CA VAL A 64 13.49 2.08 -3.46
C VAL A 64 12.45 2.19 -2.34
N ILE A 65 11.16 2.11 -2.66
CA ILE A 65 10.08 2.18 -1.68
C ILE A 65 10.11 0.95 -0.76
N ARG A 66 10.38 -0.24 -1.29
CA ARG A 66 10.53 -1.47 -0.50
C ARG A 66 11.70 -1.43 0.48
N ALA A 67 12.71 -0.61 0.23
CA ALA A 67 13.82 -0.40 1.16
C ALA A 67 13.42 0.40 2.42
N VAL A 68 12.25 1.05 2.42
CA VAL A 68 11.75 1.79 3.59
C VAL A 68 11.38 0.81 4.69
N SER A 69 12.07 0.89 5.82
CA SER A 69 11.84 0.00 6.95
C SER A 69 10.43 0.22 7.54
N GLY A 70 9.69 -0.85 7.73
CA GLY A 70 8.32 -0.80 8.26
C GLY A 70 7.23 -0.73 7.18
N LEU A 71 7.58 -0.50 5.92
CA LEU A 71 6.65 -0.52 4.81
C LEU A 71 6.68 -1.93 4.18
N GLY A 72 5.77 -2.80 4.59
CA GLY A 72 5.61 -4.14 3.99
C GLY A 72 4.85 -4.11 2.67
N ASP A 73 4.65 -5.30 2.03
CA ASP A 73 3.99 -5.43 0.72
C ASP A 73 2.64 -4.71 0.63
N ALA A 74 1.79 -4.87 1.65
CA ALA A 74 0.51 -4.19 1.71
C ALA A 74 0.66 -2.65 1.68
N GLY A 75 1.68 -2.12 2.37
CA GLY A 75 1.97 -0.69 2.39
C GLY A 75 2.51 -0.18 1.07
N VAL A 76 3.41 -0.93 0.44
CA VAL A 76 3.97 -0.61 -0.89
C VAL A 76 2.85 -0.59 -1.93
N ASN A 77 2.08 -1.67 -2.05
CA ASN A 77 0.98 -1.74 -3.00
C ASN A 77 -0.06 -0.64 -2.76
N TYR A 78 -0.39 -0.36 -1.48
CA TYR A 78 -1.31 0.72 -1.15
C TYR A 78 -0.80 2.10 -1.59
N LEU A 79 0.51 2.37 -1.47
CA LEU A 79 1.10 3.62 -1.95
C LEU A 79 0.92 3.79 -3.47
N PHE A 80 1.23 2.75 -4.25
CA PHE A 80 1.00 2.77 -5.69
C PHE A 80 -0.49 2.93 -6.06
N MET A 81 -1.38 2.25 -5.33
CA MET A 81 -2.83 2.43 -5.50
C MET A 81 -3.26 3.88 -5.23
N LEU A 82 -2.73 4.52 -4.19
CA LEU A 82 -2.99 5.93 -3.88
C LEU A 82 -2.44 6.86 -4.96
N ALA A 83 -1.30 6.52 -5.54
CA ALA A 83 -0.72 7.25 -6.66
C ALA A 83 -1.48 7.05 -7.98
N GLY A 84 -2.50 6.18 -8.02
CA GLY A 84 -3.38 6.02 -9.18
C GLY A 84 -3.25 4.70 -9.94
N ASP A 85 -2.36 3.78 -9.54
CA ASP A 85 -2.22 2.47 -10.19
C ASP A 85 -3.51 1.64 -10.02
N PRO A 86 -4.22 1.32 -11.11
CA PRO A 86 -5.47 0.56 -11.06
C PRO A 86 -5.23 -0.96 -10.94
N ASN A 87 -3.99 -1.42 -11.15
CA ASN A 87 -3.65 -2.83 -11.33
C ASN A 87 -3.08 -3.49 -10.07
N ARG A 88 -3.16 -2.81 -8.92
CA ARG A 88 -2.66 -3.35 -7.65
C ARG A 88 -3.76 -3.66 -6.67
N CYS A 89 -3.56 -4.72 -5.87
CA CYS A 89 -4.33 -4.99 -4.66
C CYS A 89 -3.45 -4.79 -3.42
N LYS A 90 -4.08 -4.49 -2.30
CA LYS A 90 -3.42 -4.36 -1.00
C LYS A 90 -3.60 -5.65 -0.21
N PRO A 91 -2.61 -6.56 -0.13
CA PRO A 91 -2.72 -7.84 0.58
C PRO A 91 -2.72 -7.62 2.09
N ASP A 92 -3.80 -7.05 2.60
CA ASP A 92 -4.03 -6.83 4.03
C ASP A 92 -4.92 -7.93 4.63
N VAL A 93 -5.19 -7.81 5.93
CA VAL A 93 -5.97 -8.80 6.68
C VAL A 93 -7.37 -9.06 6.08
N HIS A 94 -8.01 -8.03 5.52
CA HIS A 94 -9.36 -8.17 4.95
C HIS A 94 -9.32 -8.95 3.63
N ILE A 95 -8.31 -8.70 2.80
CA ILE A 95 -8.08 -9.44 1.56
C ILE A 95 -7.77 -10.90 1.87
N HIS A 96 -6.86 -11.17 2.82
CA HIS A 96 -6.54 -12.54 3.24
C HIS A 96 -7.76 -13.28 3.82
N HIS A 97 -8.61 -12.60 4.59
CA HIS A 97 -9.87 -13.19 5.08
C HIS A 97 -10.80 -13.57 3.94
N CYS A 98 -10.98 -12.67 2.95
CA CYS A 98 -11.81 -12.97 1.77
C CYS A 98 -11.28 -14.19 1.01
N ILE A 99 -9.97 -14.24 0.78
CA ILE A 99 -9.36 -15.35 0.05
C ILE A 99 -9.51 -16.66 0.84
N ARG A 100 -9.28 -16.65 2.15
CA ARG A 100 -9.47 -17.83 3.00
C ARG A 100 -10.90 -18.31 2.97
N ASP A 101 -11.89 -17.41 3.02
CA ASP A 101 -13.30 -17.77 2.94
C ASP A 101 -13.65 -18.38 1.58
N ALA A 102 -13.06 -17.89 0.49
CA ALA A 102 -13.33 -18.34 -0.86
C ALA A 102 -12.57 -19.63 -1.24
N CYS A 103 -11.30 -19.75 -0.85
CA CYS A 103 -10.39 -20.81 -1.27
C CYS A 103 -10.15 -21.87 -0.19
N GLY A 104 -10.53 -21.60 1.07
CA GLY A 104 -10.32 -22.51 2.19
C GLY A 104 -8.91 -22.54 2.78
N HIS A 105 -7.98 -21.76 2.25
CA HIS A 105 -6.59 -21.67 2.72
C HIS A 105 -5.99 -20.28 2.50
N ASP A 106 -4.88 -20.01 3.21
CA ASP A 106 -4.10 -18.79 3.02
C ASP A 106 -3.18 -18.91 1.79
N ILE A 107 -2.91 -17.77 1.16
CA ILE A 107 -1.94 -17.65 0.06
C ILE A 107 -0.92 -16.55 0.37
N SER A 108 0.17 -16.51 -0.39
CA SER A 108 1.19 -15.47 -0.26
C SER A 108 0.68 -14.09 -0.72
N ASN A 109 1.36 -13.01 -0.34
CA ASN A 109 1.03 -11.67 -0.85
C ASN A 109 1.22 -11.55 -2.37
N GLU A 110 2.19 -12.27 -2.93
CA GLU A 110 2.44 -12.31 -4.37
C GLU A 110 1.30 -13.03 -5.10
N ASP A 111 0.85 -14.17 -4.55
CA ASP A 111 -0.29 -14.92 -5.10
C ASP A 111 -1.59 -14.11 -4.99
N CYS A 112 -1.75 -13.27 -3.96
CA CYS A 112 -2.90 -12.35 -3.86
C CYS A 112 -2.99 -11.45 -5.09
N GLN A 113 -1.87 -10.86 -5.52
CA GLN A 113 -1.85 -9.98 -6.68
C GLN A 113 -2.24 -10.73 -7.95
N THR A 114 -1.69 -11.92 -8.16
CA THR A 114 -2.01 -12.79 -9.31
C THR A 114 -3.49 -13.18 -9.30
N LEU A 115 -4.00 -13.67 -8.17
CA LEU A 115 -5.39 -14.06 -8.01
C LEU A 115 -6.36 -12.92 -8.34
N PHE A 116 -6.07 -11.70 -7.87
CA PHE A 116 -6.91 -10.53 -8.15
C PHE A 116 -6.88 -10.14 -9.62
N THR A 117 -5.73 -10.25 -10.28
CA THR A 117 -5.59 -9.99 -11.72
C THR A 117 -6.41 -10.99 -12.53
N ASP A 118 -6.32 -12.27 -12.20
CA ASP A 118 -7.08 -13.34 -12.86
C ASP A 118 -8.58 -13.19 -12.61
N ALA A 119 -8.98 -12.90 -11.37
CA ALA A 119 -10.38 -12.66 -11.03
C ALA A 119 -10.99 -11.49 -11.82
N VAL A 120 -10.27 -10.38 -11.92
CA VAL A 120 -10.70 -9.23 -12.74
C VAL A 120 -10.81 -9.62 -14.20
N THR A 121 -9.86 -10.37 -14.74
CA THR A 121 -9.88 -10.84 -16.13
C THR A 121 -11.15 -11.67 -16.40
N ILE A 122 -11.51 -12.57 -15.50
CA ILE A 122 -12.73 -13.39 -15.62
C ILE A 122 -13.98 -12.51 -15.51
N LEU A 123 -14.00 -11.57 -14.58
CA LEU A 123 -15.16 -10.72 -14.30
C LEU A 123 -15.37 -9.63 -15.35
N HIS A 124 -14.36 -9.31 -16.18
CA HIS A 124 -14.45 -8.27 -17.23
C HIS A 124 -15.61 -8.49 -18.21
N THR A 125 -16.02 -9.74 -18.44
CA THR A 125 -17.17 -10.05 -19.30
C THR A 125 -18.49 -9.46 -18.79
N GLN A 126 -18.63 -9.35 -17.46
CA GLN A 126 -19.82 -8.81 -16.79
C GLN A 126 -19.60 -7.40 -16.25
N HIS A 127 -18.36 -7.04 -15.95
CA HIS A 127 -17.93 -5.79 -15.33
C HIS A 127 -16.75 -5.17 -16.08
N PRO A 128 -16.94 -4.62 -17.29
CA PRO A 128 -15.84 -4.19 -18.17
C PRO A 128 -14.97 -3.06 -17.60
N ASN A 129 -15.47 -2.31 -16.63
CA ASN A 129 -14.74 -1.22 -15.97
C ASN A 129 -14.11 -1.63 -14.63
N LEU A 130 -14.20 -2.91 -14.24
CA LEU A 130 -13.63 -3.39 -12.99
C LEU A 130 -12.10 -3.41 -13.12
N THR A 131 -11.42 -2.83 -12.14
CA THR A 131 -9.97 -2.87 -11.99
C THR A 131 -9.58 -3.70 -10.77
N VAL A 132 -8.32 -4.11 -10.68
CA VAL A 132 -7.79 -4.82 -9.50
C VAL A 132 -7.98 -3.99 -8.24
N ARG A 133 -7.65 -2.69 -8.29
CA ARG A 133 -7.92 -1.73 -7.21
C ARG A 133 -9.41 -1.60 -6.88
N GLY A 134 -10.25 -1.63 -7.91
CA GLY A 134 -11.71 -1.58 -7.74
C GLY A 134 -12.24 -2.80 -6.99
N LEU A 135 -11.79 -3.99 -7.37
CA LEU A 135 -12.11 -5.25 -6.69
C LEU A 135 -11.63 -5.26 -5.24
N ASP A 136 -10.37 -4.84 -5.00
CA ASP A 136 -9.81 -4.66 -3.66
C ASP A 136 -10.72 -3.79 -2.78
N GLY A 137 -11.10 -2.62 -3.28
CA GLY A 137 -11.96 -1.70 -2.53
C GLY A 137 -13.36 -2.23 -2.24
N ILE A 138 -13.93 -3.07 -3.11
CA ILE A 138 -15.22 -3.74 -2.87
C ILE A 138 -15.07 -4.77 -1.74
N ILE A 139 -14.07 -5.64 -1.83
CA ILE A 139 -13.79 -6.67 -0.83
C ILE A 139 -13.46 -6.04 0.52
N TRP A 140 -12.59 -5.04 0.55
CA TRP A 140 -12.21 -4.36 1.77
C TRP A 140 -13.44 -3.79 2.51
N ARG A 141 -14.35 -3.11 1.81
CA ARG A 141 -15.62 -2.61 2.39
C ARG A 141 -16.48 -3.73 2.95
N ALA A 142 -16.60 -4.85 2.23
CA ALA A 142 -17.43 -5.97 2.66
C ALA A 142 -16.87 -6.65 3.92
N TYR A 143 -15.56 -6.75 4.06
CA TYR A 143 -14.90 -7.42 5.18
C TYR A 143 -14.62 -6.51 6.37
N GLN A 144 -14.49 -5.20 6.18
CA GLN A 144 -14.38 -4.24 7.28
C GLN A 144 -15.60 -4.24 8.20
N ILE A 145 -16.80 -4.46 7.65
CA ILE A 145 -18.06 -4.49 8.41
C ILE A 145 -18.17 -5.75 9.27
N ARG A 146 -17.41 -6.81 8.95
CA ARG A 146 -17.43 -8.11 9.64
C ARG A 146 -16.40 -8.21 10.76
N ALA A 147 -15.47 -7.26 10.86
CA ALA A 147 -14.41 -7.21 11.87
C ALA A 147 -14.82 -6.34 13.06
#